data_40a430ea4873d981be864f1a9858b25f
#
_entry.id   40a430ea4873d981be864f1a9858b25f
#
_cell.length_a   1.000
_cell.length_b   1.000
_cell.length_c   1.000
_cell.angle_alpha   90.00
_cell.angle_beta   90.00
_cell.angle_gamma   90.00
#
_symmetry.space_group_name_H-M   'P 1'
#
loop_
_entity.id
_entity.type
_entity.pdbx_description
1 polymer ?
#
loop_
_entity_poly.entity_id
_entity_poly.type
_entity_poly.pdbx_seq_one_letter_code
_entity_poly.pdbx_strand_id
1 'polypeptide(L)'
;MNASITTIRRGTKADAAALAAFAERTFVETFGPDNRPEDMQVHLAATYGVEKQAQELADTSTITLLAFDGETLVAYAQIRREPPPECVTHEGALQIHRFYVDRSAHGRGIAQRLMASVHEAARDVGAKQLWLTVWEHNPRAMAFYRKADFVDVGSTDFFVGPDRQTDRVFVCDVQPAAIR
;
A
#
# COMPACT_ATOMS: atom_id res chain seq x y z
N MET A 1 -23.36 13.31 16.04
CA MET A 1 -22.09 12.61 15.81
C MET A 1 -21.43 13.27 14.60
N ASN A 2 -20.41 14.11 14.82
CA ASN A 2 -19.68 14.73 13.72
C ASN A 2 -18.97 13.63 12.94
N ALA A 3 -19.31 13.47 11.67
CA ALA A 3 -18.52 12.64 10.78
C ALA A 3 -17.12 13.25 10.71
N SER A 4 -16.15 12.58 11.32
CA SER A 4 -14.75 13.00 11.24
C SER A 4 -14.32 13.02 9.78
N ILE A 5 -13.86 14.17 9.32
CA ILE A 5 -13.47 14.34 7.91
C ILE A 5 -12.09 13.72 7.74
N THR A 6 -12.04 12.55 7.09
CA THR A 6 -10.76 11.96 6.72
C THR A 6 -10.08 12.82 5.66
N THR A 7 -8.89 13.32 5.94
CA THR A 7 -8.06 14.05 4.98
C THR A 7 -7.02 13.13 4.36
N ILE A 8 -6.88 13.16 3.04
CA ILE A 8 -5.82 12.42 2.34
C ILE A 8 -4.90 13.42 1.67
N ARG A 9 -3.59 13.28 1.91
CA ARG A 9 -2.56 14.15 1.35
C ARG A 9 -1.28 13.40 1.03
N ARG A 10 -0.40 14.02 0.25
CA ARG A 10 0.96 13.50 0.09
C ARG A 10 1.74 13.60 1.41
N GLY A 11 2.52 12.56 1.69
CA GLY A 11 3.47 12.54 2.80
C GLY A 11 4.68 13.43 2.52
N THR A 12 5.28 13.91 3.58
CA THR A 12 6.51 14.72 3.59
C THR A 12 7.51 14.10 4.56
N LYS A 13 8.77 14.53 4.52
CA LYS A 13 9.79 14.07 5.49
C LYS A 13 9.38 14.27 6.95
N ALA A 14 8.57 15.28 7.26
CA ALA A 14 8.07 15.53 8.61
C ALA A 14 7.17 14.39 9.13
N ASP A 15 6.59 13.61 8.23
CA ASP A 15 5.69 12.49 8.58
C ASP A 15 6.46 11.18 8.86
N ALA A 16 7.78 11.15 8.70
CA ALA A 16 8.58 9.92 8.73
C ALA A 16 8.42 9.11 10.03
N ALA A 17 8.41 9.78 11.17
CA ALA A 17 8.27 9.11 12.48
C ALA A 17 6.86 8.50 12.65
N ALA A 18 5.81 9.24 12.29
CA ALA A 18 4.44 8.76 12.37
C ALA A 18 4.20 7.60 11.37
N LEU A 19 4.73 7.73 10.15
CA LEU A 19 4.63 6.69 9.13
C LEU A 19 5.38 5.42 9.53
N ALA A 20 6.61 5.54 10.07
CA ALA A 20 7.40 4.39 10.52
C ALA A 20 6.65 3.58 11.58
N ALA A 21 6.17 4.24 12.62
CA ALA A 21 5.42 3.59 13.70
C ALA A 21 4.10 2.96 13.19
N PHE A 22 3.39 3.63 12.30
CA PHE A 22 2.15 3.13 11.71
C PHE A 22 2.40 1.91 10.82
N ALA A 23 3.38 2.00 9.92
CA ALA A 23 3.69 0.95 8.95
C ALA A 23 4.19 -0.33 9.63
N GLU A 24 5.11 -0.21 10.60
CA GLU A 24 5.58 -1.34 11.40
C GLU A 24 4.42 -2.01 12.13
N ARG A 25 3.62 -1.25 12.86
CA ARG A 25 2.48 -1.79 13.61
C ARG A 25 1.48 -2.52 12.72
N THR A 26 1.06 -1.90 11.61
CA THR A 26 0.07 -2.50 10.70
C THR A 26 0.60 -3.74 9.98
N PHE A 27 1.90 -3.78 9.69
CA PHE A 27 2.55 -4.97 9.15
C PHE A 27 2.55 -6.11 10.16
N VAL A 28 2.97 -5.86 11.41
CA VAL A 28 2.96 -6.86 12.49
C VAL A 28 1.55 -7.37 12.77
N GLU A 29 0.55 -6.49 12.80
CA GLU A 29 -0.85 -6.88 12.99
C GLU A 29 -1.39 -7.77 11.87
N THR A 30 -0.88 -7.61 10.65
CA THR A 30 -1.32 -8.37 9.47
C THR A 30 -0.62 -9.71 9.35
N PHE A 31 0.70 -9.73 9.52
CA PHE A 31 1.56 -10.88 9.19
C PHE A 31 2.15 -11.58 10.41
N GLY A 32 2.19 -10.91 11.58
CA GLY A 32 2.79 -11.46 12.80
C GLY A 32 2.24 -12.81 13.22
N PRO A 33 0.91 -13.05 13.22
CA PRO A 33 0.34 -14.33 13.64
C PRO A 33 0.80 -15.56 12.83
N ASP A 34 1.18 -15.34 11.56
CA ASP A 34 1.49 -16.40 10.61
C ASP A 34 2.99 -16.52 10.30
N ASN A 35 3.82 -15.67 10.93
CA ASN A 35 5.26 -15.63 10.70
C ASN A 35 6.04 -15.82 11.99
N ARG A 36 7.25 -16.37 11.87
CA ARG A 36 8.14 -16.57 13.02
C ARG A 36 8.64 -15.20 13.53
N PRO A 37 8.72 -15.00 14.87
CA PRO A 37 9.15 -13.72 15.43
C PRO A 37 10.55 -13.28 14.94
N GLU A 38 11.47 -14.22 14.75
CA GLU A 38 12.83 -13.95 14.30
C GLU A 38 12.84 -13.42 12.86
N ASP A 39 12.06 -14.02 11.97
CA ASP A 39 11.95 -13.61 10.57
C ASP A 39 11.27 -12.24 10.45
N MET A 40 10.23 -12.02 11.26
CA MET A 40 9.57 -10.71 11.39
C MET A 40 10.56 -9.64 11.84
N GLN A 41 11.38 -9.91 12.86
CA GLN A 41 12.34 -8.94 13.36
C GLN A 41 13.35 -8.52 12.28
N VAL A 42 13.87 -9.48 11.52
CA VAL A 42 14.79 -9.20 10.40
C VAL A 42 14.10 -8.34 9.34
N HIS A 43 12.87 -8.69 8.96
CA HIS A 43 12.10 -7.94 7.96
C HIS A 43 11.81 -6.51 8.42
N LEU A 44 11.35 -6.33 9.65
CA LEU A 44 11.01 -5.01 10.21
C LEU A 44 12.23 -4.10 10.28
N ALA A 45 13.37 -4.61 10.74
CA ALA A 45 14.62 -3.85 10.82
C ALA A 45 15.12 -3.37 9.45
N ALA A 46 14.91 -4.18 8.40
CA ALA A 46 15.32 -3.84 7.04
C ALA A 46 14.34 -2.89 6.32
N THR A 47 13.05 -2.91 6.70
CA THR A 47 11.97 -2.30 5.92
C THR A 47 11.38 -1.05 6.58
N TYR A 48 11.24 -1.06 7.90
CA TYR A 48 10.59 0.00 8.66
C TYR A 48 11.57 0.65 9.64
N GLY A 49 11.59 1.96 9.63
CA GLY A 49 12.43 2.77 10.50
C GLY A 49 12.32 4.22 10.07
N VAL A 50 12.49 5.16 11.00
CA VAL A 50 12.29 6.59 10.72
C VAL A 50 13.17 7.08 9.57
N GLU A 51 14.46 6.70 9.58
CA GLU A 51 15.40 7.10 8.52
C GLU A 51 15.00 6.51 7.15
N LYS A 52 14.60 5.25 7.12
CA LYS A 52 14.13 4.58 5.90
C LYS A 52 12.87 5.27 5.36
N GLN A 53 11.90 5.54 6.22
CA GLN A 53 10.68 6.24 5.80
C GLN A 53 10.97 7.68 5.35
N ALA A 54 11.92 8.38 5.99
CA ALA A 54 12.34 9.71 5.57
C ALA A 54 12.99 9.69 4.17
N GLN A 55 13.77 8.67 3.86
CA GLN A 55 14.36 8.46 2.52
C GLN A 55 13.27 8.20 1.48
N GLU A 56 12.33 7.28 1.75
CA GLU A 56 11.23 6.96 0.86
C GLU A 56 10.29 8.16 0.62
N LEU A 57 10.03 8.97 1.65
CA LEU A 57 9.24 10.20 1.54
C LEU A 57 9.96 11.31 0.76
N ALA A 58 11.29 11.27 0.68
CA ALA A 58 12.10 12.20 -0.10
C ALA A 58 12.33 11.75 -1.54
N ASP A 59 12.11 10.47 -1.82
CA ASP A 59 12.31 9.90 -3.15
C ASP A 59 11.20 10.37 -4.10
N THR A 60 11.59 11.07 -5.15
CA THR A 60 10.67 11.60 -6.16
C THR A 60 10.05 10.51 -7.05
N SER A 61 10.62 9.30 -7.07
CA SER A 61 10.07 8.15 -7.78
C SER A 61 8.97 7.42 -7.00
N THR A 62 8.82 7.75 -5.72
CA THR A 62 7.83 7.18 -4.81
C THR A 62 6.81 8.24 -4.40
N ILE A 63 5.52 7.92 -4.55
CA ILE A 63 4.44 8.77 -4.06
C ILE A 63 3.85 8.09 -2.82
N THR A 64 3.93 8.76 -1.68
CA THR A 64 3.30 8.32 -0.43
C THR A 64 2.06 9.16 -0.17
N LEU A 65 0.91 8.50 0.00
CA LEU A 65 -0.37 9.10 0.37
C LEU A 65 -0.70 8.72 1.81
N LEU A 66 -1.03 9.70 2.63
CA LEU A 66 -1.37 9.55 4.04
C LEU A 66 -2.81 9.96 4.28
N ALA A 67 -3.58 9.12 4.96
CA ALA A 67 -4.97 9.39 5.33
C ALA A 67 -5.06 9.63 6.84
N PHE A 68 -5.60 10.78 7.23
CA PHE A 68 -5.76 11.20 8.60
C PHE A 68 -7.23 11.30 9.00
N ASP A 69 -7.55 10.85 10.20
CA ASP A 69 -8.80 11.10 10.90
C ASP A 69 -8.53 12.14 12.01
N GLY A 70 -8.83 13.40 11.74
CA GLY A 70 -8.27 14.49 12.53
C GLY A 70 -6.75 14.53 12.39
N GLU A 71 -6.03 14.39 13.50
CA GLU A 71 -4.56 14.35 13.55
C GLU A 71 -3.99 12.91 13.53
N THR A 72 -4.86 11.90 13.59
CA THR A 72 -4.44 10.50 13.67
C THR A 72 -4.24 9.92 12.29
N LEU A 73 -3.05 9.39 11.99
CA LEU A 73 -2.78 8.62 10.79
C LEU A 73 -3.53 7.28 10.87
N VAL A 74 -4.44 7.04 9.92
CA VAL A 74 -5.30 5.85 9.91
C VAL A 74 -5.15 4.97 8.67
N ALA A 75 -4.47 5.46 7.63
CA ALA A 75 -4.14 4.65 6.46
C ALA A 75 -3.00 5.29 5.66
N TYR A 76 -2.30 4.47 4.87
CA TYR A 76 -1.34 4.98 3.89
C TYR A 76 -1.24 4.08 2.67
N ALA A 77 -0.82 4.67 1.55
CA ALA A 77 -0.43 3.97 0.34
C ALA A 77 0.89 4.52 -0.20
N GLN A 78 1.72 3.63 -0.74
CA GLN A 78 2.91 4.00 -1.50
C GLN A 78 2.81 3.42 -2.90
N ILE A 79 3.00 4.27 -3.90
CA ILE A 79 3.09 3.88 -5.31
C ILE A 79 4.43 4.29 -5.88
N ARG A 80 5.02 3.44 -6.71
CA ARG A 80 6.35 3.67 -7.30
C ARG A 80 6.51 3.00 -8.65
N ARG A 81 7.52 3.43 -9.40
CA ARG A 81 7.98 2.70 -10.57
C ARG A 81 8.90 1.58 -10.13
N GLU A 82 8.51 0.35 -10.43
CA GLU A 82 9.27 -0.86 -10.13
C GLU A 82 9.10 -1.81 -11.30
N PRO A 83 10.14 -2.56 -11.72
CA PRO A 83 9.99 -3.61 -12.70
C PRO A 83 8.93 -4.63 -12.24
N PRO A 84 7.87 -4.83 -13.02
CA PRO A 84 6.80 -5.74 -12.63
C PRO A 84 7.20 -7.21 -12.86
N PRO A 85 6.52 -8.17 -12.19
CA PRO A 85 6.61 -9.58 -12.55
C PRO A 85 6.19 -9.84 -13.99
N GLU A 86 6.68 -10.94 -14.61
CA GLU A 86 6.42 -11.28 -16.01
C GLU A 86 4.92 -11.37 -16.38
N CYS A 87 4.07 -11.69 -15.42
CA CYS A 87 2.61 -11.74 -15.62
C CYS A 87 1.96 -10.35 -15.78
N VAL A 88 2.67 -9.27 -15.50
CA VAL A 88 2.20 -7.89 -15.74
C VAL A 88 2.75 -7.42 -17.08
N THR A 89 1.90 -7.40 -18.09
CA THR A 89 2.32 -7.19 -19.49
C THR A 89 2.27 -5.73 -19.96
N HIS A 90 1.67 -4.82 -19.18
CA HIS A 90 1.56 -3.42 -19.55
C HIS A 90 2.85 -2.66 -19.23
N GLU A 91 3.51 -2.11 -20.26
CA GLU A 91 4.67 -1.27 -20.07
C GLU A 91 4.34 0.01 -19.29
N GLY A 92 5.17 0.33 -18.29
CA GLY A 92 5.00 1.55 -17.47
C GLY A 92 3.89 1.46 -16.42
N ALA A 93 3.42 0.24 -16.08
CA ALA A 93 2.55 0.03 -14.95
C ALA A 93 3.23 0.49 -13.64
N LEU A 94 2.45 1.15 -12.75
CA LEU A 94 2.93 1.56 -11.42
C LEU A 94 2.60 0.50 -10.38
N GLN A 95 3.55 0.24 -9.49
CA GLN A 95 3.34 -0.61 -8.33
C GLN A 95 2.60 0.14 -7.22
N ILE A 96 1.52 -0.44 -6.70
CA ILE A 96 1.08 -0.16 -5.33
C ILE A 96 1.96 -1.01 -4.42
N HIS A 97 3.04 -0.40 -3.91
CA HIS A 97 4.04 -1.08 -3.10
C HIS A 97 3.52 -1.41 -1.70
N ARG A 98 2.76 -0.47 -1.10
CA ARG A 98 2.14 -0.63 0.23
C ARG A 98 0.75 -0.03 0.22
N PHE A 99 -0.19 -0.69 0.92
CA PHE A 99 -1.55 -0.21 1.10
C PHE A 99 -2.10 -0.77 2.42
N TYR A 100 -2.14 0.06 3.44
CA TYR A 100 -2.54 -0.34 4.79
C TYR A 100 -3.58 0.59 5.37
N VAL A 101 -4.56 0.02 6.05
CA VAL A 101 -5.63 0.73 6.76
C VAL A 101 -5.72 0.18 8.17
N ASP A 102 -5.68 1.05 9.16
CA ASP A 102 -5.84 0.70 10.57
C ASP A 102 -7.14 -0.07 10.81
N ARG A 103 -7.11 -1.08 11.66
CA ARG A 103 -8.30 -1.89 11.96
C ARG A 103 -9.46 -1.06 12.51
N SER A 104 -9.17 -0.03 13.32
CA SER A 104 -10.18 0.88 13.86
C SER A 104 -10.88 1.72 12.79
N ALA A 105 -10.27 1.84 11.62
CA ALA A 105 -10.76 2.60 10.48
C ALA A 105 -11.48 1.74 9.42
N HIS A 106 -11.55 0.40 9.65
CA HIS A 106 -12.24 -0.50 8.74
C HIS A 106 -13.76 -0.24 8.71
N GLY A 107 -14.39 -0.48 7.54
CA GLY A 107 -15.84 -0.28 7.36
C GLY A 107 -16.27 1.19 7.21
N ARG A 108 -15.34 2.14 7.32
CA ARG A 108 -15.60 3.59 7.24
C ARG A 108 -15.37 4.19 5.85
N GLY A 109 -15.15 3.38 4.83
CA GLY A 109 -14.91 3.84 3.45
C GLY A 109 -13.51 4.43 3.20
N ILE A 110 -12.60 4.38 4.20
CA ILE A 110 -11.26 4.98 4.09
C ILE A 110 -10.41 4.29 3.01
N ALA A 111 -10.47 2.96 2.95
CA ALA A 111 -9.76 2.19 1.92
C ALA A 111 -10.18 2.60 0.50
N GLN A 112 -11.48 2.77 0.25
CA GLN A 112 -12.01 3.18 -1.05
C GLN A 112 -11.55 4.60 -1.42
N ARG A 113 -11.58 5.53 -0.46
CA ARG A 113 -11.11 6.91 -0.67
C ARG A 113 -9.59 6.95 -0.94
N LEU A 114 -8.81 6.17 -0.19
CA LEU A 114 -7.37 6.08 -0.40
C LEU A 114 -7.06 5.48 -1.79
N MET A 115 -7.79 4.43 -2.21
CA MET A 115 -7.64 3.84 -3.55
C MET A 115 -8.00 4.86 -4.65
N ALA A 116 -9.05 5.66 -4.48
CA ALA A 116 -9.38 6.73 -5.42
C ALA A 116 -8.23 7.76 -5.53
N SER A 117 -7.59 8.12 -4.41
CA SER A 117 -6.41 9.00 -4.41
C SER A 117 -5.18 8.36 -5.05
N VAL A 118 -5.03 7.03 -4.94
CA VAL A 118 -3.98 6.27 -5.66
C VAL A 118 -4.20 6.37 -7.18
N HIS A 119 -5.42 6.18 -7.66
CA HIS A 119 -5.74 6.33 -9.08
C HIS A 119 -5.52 7.77 -9.58
N GLU A 120 -5.87 8.77 -8.78
CA GLU A 120 -5.60 10.18 -9.09
C GLU A 120 -4.10 10.43 -9.23
N ALA A 121 -3.31 10.03 -8.24
CA ALA A 121 -1.85 10.17 -8.28
C ALA A 121 -1.20 9.42 -9.45
N ALA A 122 -1.72 8.24 -9.80
CA ALA A 122 -1.25 7.47 -10.96
C ALA A 122 -1.56 8.20 -12.29
N ARG A 123 -2.74 8.82 -12.42
CA ARG A 123 -3.07 9.67 -13.59
C ARG A 123 -2.13 10.86 -13.72
N ASP A 124 -1.85 11.53 -12.61
CA ASP A 124 -0.97 12.72 -12.59
C ASP A 124 0.41 12.44 -13.16
N VAL A 125 0.91 11.21 -13.00
CA VAL A 125 2.21 10.76 -13.53
C VAL A 125 2.09 9.99 -14.87
N GLY A 126 0.90 9.98 -15.46
CA GLY A 126 0.64 9.41 -16.78
C GLY A 126 0.58 7.88 -16.84
N ALA A 127 0.50 7.20 -15.69
CA ALA A 127 0.35 5.75 -15.65
C ALA A 127 -1.03 5.32 -16.19
N LYS A 128 -1.06 4.18 -16.86
CA LYS A 128 -2.28 3.60 -17.43
C LYS A 128 -2.75 2.37 -16.67
N GLN A 129 -1.85 1.72 -15.95
CA GLN A 129 -2.14 0.52 -15.18
C GLN A 129 -1.45 0.58 -13.80
N LEU A 130 -2.11 0.02 -12.81
CA LEU A 130 -1.59 -0.27 -11.48
C LEU A 130 -1.38 -1.77 -11.35
N TRP A 131 -0.35 -2.17 -10.60
CA TRP A 131 -0.16 -3.54 -10.17
C TRP A 131 0.23 -3.60 -8.70
N LEU A 132 -0.05 -4.73 -8.07
CA LEU A 132 0.31 -5.00 -6.68
C LEU A 132 0.53 -6.49 -6.47
N THR A 133 1.19 -6.80 -5.36
CA THR A 133 1.24 -8.16 -4.83
C THR A 133 0.47 -8.22 -3.51
N VAL A 134 -0.15 -9.36 -3.26
CA VAL A 134 -0.87 -9.64 -2.03
C VAL A 134 -0.64 -11.08 -1.60
N TRP A 135 -0.30 -11.27 -0.33
CA TRP A 135 -0.09 -12.60 0.23
C TRP A 135 -1.29 -13.52 -0.01
N GLU A 136 -1.02 -14.73 -0.52
CA GLU A 136 -2.09 -15.67 -0.93
C GLU A 136 -3.02 -16.08 0.22
N HIS A 137 -2.56 -15.99 1.47
CA HIS A 137 -3.35 -16.26 2.67
C HIS A 137 -4.02 -15.00 3.26
N ASN A 138 -4.11 -13.90 2.50
CA ASN A 138 -4.86 -12.71 2.89
C ASN A 138 -6.15 -12.54 2.07
N PRO A 139 -7.18 -13.39 2.32
CA PRO A 139 -8.43 -13.38 1.54
C PRO A 139 -9.19 -12.05 1.65
N ARG A 140 -9.02 -11.35 2.76
CA ARG A 140 -9.66 -10.05 2.98
C ARG A 140 -9.10 -8.99 2.03
N ALA A 141 -7.77 -8.87 1.91
CA ALA A 141 -7.15 -7.95 0.99
C ALA A 141 -7.48 -8.30 -0.46
N MET A 142 -7.41 -9.59 -0.83
CA MET A 142 -7.80 -10.03 -2.16
C MET A 142 -9.26 -9.69 -2.50
N ALA A 143 -10.18 -9.85 -1.54
CA ALA A 143 -11.58 -9.47 -1.75
C ALA A 143 -11.75 -7.95 -1.93
N PHE A 144 -10.98 -7.14 -1.20
CA PHE A 144 -10.96 -5.69 -1.37
C PHE A 144 -10.46 -5.30 -2.76
N TYR A 145 -9.34 -5.86 -3.21
CA TYR A 145 -8.79 -5.54 -4.54
C TYR A 145 -9.71 -5.97 -5.68
N ARG A 146 -10.34 -7.15 -5.60
CA ARG A 146 -11.36 -7.56 -6.59
C ARG A 146 -12.55 -6.59 -6.66
N LYS A 147 -13.00 -6.06 -5.51
CA LYS A 147 -14.06 -5.03 -5.47
C LYS A 147 -13.61 -3.67 -5.98
N ALA A 148 -12.31 -3.42 -6.04
CA ALA A 148 -11.68 -2.25 -6.62
C ALA A 148 -11.22 -2.48 -8.08
N ASP A 149 -11.84 -3.45 -8.75
CA ASP A 149 -11.64 -3.81 -10.17
C ASP A 149 -10.25 -4.36 -10.51
N PHE A 150 -9.48 -4.81 -9.50
CA PHE A 150 -8.23 -5.51 -9.75
C PHE A 150 -8.48 -6.98 -10.13
N VAL A 151 -7.72 -7.44 -11.12
CA VAL A 151 -7.76 -8.81 -11.66
C VAL A 151 -6.48 -9.55 -11.26
N ASP A 152 -6.64 -10.78 -10.78
CA ASP A 152 -5.54 -11.69 -10.48
C ASP A 152 -4.93 -12.23 -11.78
N VAL A 153 -3.65 -11.97 -12.02
CA VAL A 153 -2.94 -12.32 -13.26
C VAL A 153 -1.81 -13.32 -13.05
N GLY A 154 -1.49 -13.68 -11.81
CA GLY A 154 -0.42 -14.63 -11.55
C GLY A 154 0.10 -14.60 -10.12
N SER A 155 1.32 -15.04 -9.94
CA SER A 155 1.98 -15.08 -8.64
C SER A 155 3.46 -14.74 -8.74
N THR A 156 4.04 -14.34 -7.62
CA THR A 156 5.47 -14.09 -7.46
C THR A 156 5.92 -14.48 -6.05
N ASP A 157 7.21 -14.57 -5.84
CA ASP A 157 7.76 -14.82 -4.52
C ASP A 157 7.81 -13.55 -3.68
N PHE A 158 7.53 -13.69 -2.40
CA PHE A 158 7.73 -12.68 -1.37
C PHE A 158 8.52 -13.28 -0.21
N PHE A 159 9.42 -12.49 0.40
CA PHE A 159 10.26 -12.96 1.49
C PHE A 159 10.00 -12.18 2.77
N VAL A 160 9.72 -12.91 3.86
CA VAL A 160 9.72 -12.38 5.22
C VAL A 160 10.99 -12.89 5.92
N GLY A 161 12.03 -12.05 5.95
CA GLY A 161 13.35 -12.54 6.32
C GLY A 161 13.81 -13.63 5.33
N PRO A 162 14.23 -14.83 5.80
CA PRO A 162 14.59 -15.96 4.95
C PRO A 162 13.38 -16.78 4.47
N ASP A 163 12.18 -16.58 5.03
CA ASP A 163 10.99 -17.35 4.69
C ASP A 163 10.40 -16.93 3.35
N ARG A 164 10.35 -17.90 2.42
CA ARG A 164 9.79 -17.69 1.08
C ARG A 164 8.30 -17.98 1.09
N GLN A 165 7.51 -16.99 0.71
CA GLN A 165 6.06 -17.04 0.62
C GLN A 165 5.59 -16.74 -0.81
N THR A 166 4.34 -17.04 -1.11
CA THR A 166 3.73 -16.74 -2.40
C THR A 166 2.79 -15.56 -2.28
N ASP A 167 3.01 -14.56 -3.13
CA ASP A 167 2.09 -13.47 -3.35
C ASP A 167 1.33 -13.66 -4.66
N ARG A 168 0.03 -13.34 -4.66
CA ARG A 168 -0.77 -13.19 -5.87
C ARG A 168 -0.52 -11.81 -6.48
N VAL A 169 -0.45 -11.74 -7.79
CA VAL A 169 -0.23 -10.50 -8.55
C VAL A 169 -1.57 -10.03 -9.11
N PHE A 170 -1.93 -8.79 -8.80
CA PHE A 170 -3.16 -8.17 -9.25
C PHE A 170 -2.85 -6.93 -10.11
N VAL A 171 -3.65 -6.71 -11.14
CA VAL A 171 -3.57 -5.52 -12.01
C VAL A 171 -4.93 -4.84 -12.13
N CYS A 172 -4.90 -3.53 -12.34
CA CYS A 172 -6.09 -2.73 -12.63
C CYS A 172 -5.71 -1.57 -13.56
N ASP A 173 -6.54 -1.27 -14.54
CA ASP A 173 -6.37 -0.06 -15.33
C ASP A 173 -6.64 1.18 -14.48
N VAL A 174 -5.86 2.24 -14.72
CA VAL A 174 -6.05 3.49 -14.00
C VAL A 174 -7.40 4.10 -14.37
N GLN A 175 -8.28 4.23 -13.40
CA GLN A 175 -9.63 4.75 -13.62
C GLN A 175 -9.60 6.18 -14.16
N PRO A 176 -10.49 6.55 -15.10
CA PRO A 176 -10.60 7.92 -15.57
C PRO A 176 -10.97 8.87 -14.43
N ALA A 177 -10.70 10.18 -14.61
CA ALA A 177 -11.17 11.17 -13.67
C ALA A 177 -12.71 11.10 -13.58
N ALA A 178 -13.24 11.17 -12.34
CA ALA A 178 -14.68 11.30 -12.17
C ALA A 178 -15.15 12.56 -12.92
N ILE A 179 -16.12 12.42 -13.80
CA ILE A 179 -16.78 13.57 -14.45
C ILE A 179 -17.50 14.31 -13.32
N ARG A 180 -17.06 15.54 -13.05
CA ARG A 180 -17.69 16.42 -12.05
C ARG A 180 -18.97 17.02 -12.61
#